data_5a3b934dbd310125335f921735c9bc70
#
_entry.id   5a3b934dbd310125335f921735c9bc70
#
_cell.length_a   1.000
_cell.length_b   1.000
_cell.length_c   1.000
_cell.angle_alpha   90.00
_cell.angle_beta   90.00
_cell.angle_gamma   90.00
#
_symmetry.space_group_name_H-M   'P 1'
#
loop_
_entity.id
_entity.type
_entity.pdbx_description
1 polymer ?
#
loop_
_entity_poly.entity_id
_entity_poly.type
_entity_poly.pdbx_seq_one_letter_code
_entity_poly.pdbx_strand_id
1 'polypeptide(L)'
;MTVLPFGLYFHIPYCFSRCRYCDFYAAGASRAVPDAYVDALLQALAGFSAALPGPPDTVYFGGGTPSLLTPAQVERLLAAAAPRSGAEVTLEANPETVTPEQLRGYRAAGVNRLSIGVQSARDTQLRTLGRPHTARQAAAAFEMARQAGFANLSGDIMLALPHYSRAEFDETLALIQAGGANHISAYLLKIEPGSAFGRRPPEGLPDADEAAGFYLYAVEQLAAAGYHQYEISSFARPGFEGRHNRIYWDCGDYLGIGPAAHSCLAGKRFYYPADTAAFIVGTSRPAPDGDCGAEDYLILQLRLSTGLDLAEYRRRGGPAFTPHQQAFLAHCQQAGYLTLT
;
A
#
# COMPACT_ATOMS: atom_id res chain seq x y z
N MET A 1 -5.13 9.79 -28.04
CA MET A 1 -5.15 8.69 -27.07
C MET A 1 -4.57 9.19 -25.78
N THR A 2 -5.35 9.23 -24.72
CA THR A 2 -4.84 9.58 -23.37
C THR A 2 -3.89 8.47 -22.97
N VAL A 3 -2.61 8.82 -22.75
CA VAL A 3 -1.62 7.86 -22.23
C VAL A 3 -2.06 7.53 -20.80
N LEU A 4 -2.37 6.27 -20.53
CA LEU A 4 -2.68 5.81 -19.17
C LEU A 4 -1.45 6.00 -18.27
N PRO A 5 -1.64 6.30 -16.98
CA PRO A 5 -0.52 6.45 -16.07
C PRO A 5 0.21 5.12 -15.88
N PHE A 6 1.55 5.19 -15.76
CA PHE A 6 2.44 4.05 -15.51
C PHE A 6 3.05 4.12 -14.11
N GLY A 7 3.03 3.01 -13.38
CA GLY A 7 3.59 2.88 -12.05
C GLY A 7 4.86 2.03 -11.98
N LEU A 8 5.84 2.47 -11.17
CA LEU A 8 7.02 1.66 -10.85
C LEU A 8 7.03 1.35 -9.34
N TYR A 9 7.12 0.08 -8.98
CA TYR A 9 7.18 -0.41 -7.62
C TYR A 9 8.53 -1.07 -7.32
N PHE A 10 9.20 -0.63 -6.27
CA PHE A 10 10.38 -1.30 -5.73
C PHE A 10 10.02 -2.05 -4.46
N HIS A 11 10.16 -3.37 -4.47
CA HIS A 11 9.97 -4.20 -3.29
C HIS A 11 11.23 -4.22 -2.43
N ILE A 12 11.12 -3.88 -1.17
CA ILE A 12 12.23 -3.88 -0.22
C ILE A 12 11.94 -4.92 0.87
N PRO A 13 12.41 -6.18 0.72
CA PRO A 13 12.00 -7.30 1.58
C PRO A 13 12.74 -7.36 2.92
N TYR A 14 13.23 -6.24 3.43
CA TYR A 14 13.96 -6.16 4.68
C TYR A 14 13.10 -5.52 5.76
N CYS A 15 13.09 -6.11 6.97
CA CYS A 15 12.39 -5.57 8.13
C CYS A 15 13.35 -5.49 9.32
N PHE A 16 13.21 -4.46 10.15
CA PHE A 16 13.90 -4.38 11.44
C PHE A 16 13.46 -5.51 12.38
N SER A 17 12.15 -5.77 12.43
CA SER A 17 11.52 -6.90 13.10
C SER A 17 10.29 -7.34 12.33
N ARG A 18 9.90 -8.62 12.44
CA ARG A 18 8.70 -9.11 11.77
C ARG A 18 7.49 -8.96 12.68
N CYS A 19 6.50 -8.20 12.24
CA CYS A 19 5.23 -8.05 12.93
C CYS A 19 4.46 -9.39 12.96
N ARG A 20 3.69 -9.64 14.04
CA ARG A 20 3.04 -10.94 14.26
C ARG A 20 1.90 -11.24 13.28
N TYR A 21 1.31 -10.22 12.71
CA TYR A 21 0.21 -10.33 11.75
C TYR A 21 0.68 -10.38 10.29
N CYS A 22 1.94 -9.99 10.01
CA CYS A 22 2.42 -9.75 8.66
C CYS A 22 2.73 -11.05 7.93
N ASP A 23 2.18 -11.19 6.72
CA ASP A 23 2.43 -12.29 5.80
C ASP A 23 3.19 -11.85 4.54
N PHE A 24 3.58 -10.58 4.45
CA PHE A 24 4.38 -10.12 3.33
C PHE A 24 5.74 -10.82 3.29
N TYR A 25 6.22 -11.03 2.06
CA TYR A 25 7.55 -11.60 1.88
C TYR A 25 8.63 -10.71 2.49
N ALA A 26 9.45 -11.29 3.35
CA ALA A 26 10.60 -10.64 3.96
C ALA A 26 11.80 -11.60 3.97
N ALA A 27 12.97 -11.08 3.58
CA ALA A 27 14.22 -11.84 3.51
C ALA A 27 14.85 -12.13 4.89
N GLY A 28 14.24 -11.60 5.96
CA GLY A 28 14.70 -11.75 7.34
C GLY A 28 14.85 -10.40 8.04
N ALA A 29 15.23 -10.47 9.34
CA ALA A 29 15.47 -9.27 10.13
C ALA A 29 16.78 -8.61 9.70
N SER A 30 16.74 -7.31 9.43
CA SER A 30 17.90 -6.51 9.04
C SER A 30 17.76 -5.07 9.53
N ARG A 31 18.89 -4.40 9.73
CA ARG A 31 18.94 -2.97 10.09
C ARG A 31 19.29 -2.07 8.92
N ALA A 32 19.61 -2.65 7.75
CA ALA A 32 19.96 -1.93 6.54
C ALA A 32 19.66 -2.77 5.31
N VAL A 33 19.49 -2.11 4.17
CA VAL A 33 19.41 -2.76 2.87
C VAL A 33 20.83 -2.89 2.28
N PRO A 34 21.28 -4.11 1.93
CA PRO A 34 22.61 -4.28 1.31
C PRO A 34 22.72 -3.58 -0.05
N ASP A 35 23.86 -2.96 -0.36
CA ASP A 35 24.10 -2.34 -1.68
C ASP A 35 23.98 -3.34 -2.83
N ALA A 36 24.42 -4.58 -2.62
CA ALA A 36 24.25 -5.66 -3.62
C ALA A 36 22.77 -5.90 -3.98
N TYR A 37 21.83 -5.69 -3.05
CA TYR A 37 20.41 -5.76 -3.35
C TYR A 37 19.95 -4.57 -4.20
N VAL A 38 20.41 -3.37 -3.89
CA VAL A 38 20.12 -2.16 -4.67
C VAL A 38 20.70 -2.30 -6.09
N ASP A 39 21.91 -2.83 -6.23
CA ASP A 39 22.52 -3.10 -7.53
C ASP A 39 21.69 -4.10 -8.34
N ALA A 40 21.15 -5.15 -7.70
CA ALA A 40 20.26 -6.11 -8.35
C ALA A 40 18.94 -5.47 -8.79
N LEU A 41 18.36 -4.55 -8.00
CA LEU A 41 17.17 -3.79 -8.40
C LEU A 41 17.45 -2.93 -9.64
N LEU A 42 18.60 -2.24 -9.68
CA LEU A 42 19.02 -1.41 -10.81
C LEU A 42 19.22 -2.25 -12.07
N GLN A 43 19.89 -3.40 -11.94
CA GLN A 43 20.09 -4.33 -13.04
C GLN A 43 18.76 -4.89 -13.59
N ALA A 44 17.85 -5.27 -12.70
CA ALA A 44 16.54 -5.76 -13.09
C ALA A 44 15.72 -4.68 -13.81
N LEU A 45 15.72 -3.44 -13.31
CA LEU A 45 15.06 -2.31 -13.97
C LEU A 45 15.63 -2.05 -15.36
N ALA A 46 16.95 -2.05 -15.51
CA ALA A 46 17.61 -1.88 -16.80
C ALA A 46 17.18 -2.96 -17.83
N GLY A 47 16.93 -4.19 -17.38
CA GLY A 47 16.43 -5.28 -18.21
C GLY A 47 15.05 -5.02 -18.82
N PHE A 48 14.23 -4.14 -18.22
CA PHE A 48 12.92 -3.77 -18.75
C PHE A 48 12.90 -2.47 -19.58
N SER A 49 14.02 -1.76 -19.72
CA SER A 49 14.06 -0.42 -20.32
C SER A 49 13.38 -0.31 -21.68
N ALA A 50 13.48 -1.34 -22.53
CA ALA A 50 12.85 -1.38 -23.85
C ALA A 50 11.34 -1.71 -23.82
N ALA A 51 10.83 -2.23 -22.68
CA ALA A 51 9.43 -2.65 -22.53
C ALA A 51 8.60 -1.61 -21.78
N LEU A 52 9.21 -0.58 -21.19
CA LEU A 52 8.50 0.45 -20.43
C LEU A 52 7.70 1.37 -21.36
N PRO A 53 6.46 1.74 -20.99
CA PRO A 53 5.64 2.66 -21.80
C PRO A 53 6.16 4.11 -21.76
N GLY A 54 7.12 4.40 -20.89
CA GLY A 54 7.74 5.72 -20.73
C GLY A 54 8.19 5.98 -19.30
N PRO A 55 8.54 7.22 -18.95
CA PRO A 55 8.85 7.60 -17.58
C PRO A 55 7.66 7.36 -16.65
N PRO A 56 7.86 6.79 -15.44
CA PRO A 56 6.74 6.49 -14.54
C PRO A 56 6.07 7.76 -13.99
N ASP A 57 4.74 7.70 -13.89
CA ASP A 57 3.90 8.70 -13.25
C ASP A 57 3.92 8.58 -11.73
N THR A 58 4.25 7.38 -11.25
CA THR A 58 4.42 7.09 -9.83
C THR A 58 5.58 6.14 -9.59
N VAL A 59 6.33 6.37 -8.51
CA VAL A 59 7.32 5.43 -7.98
C VAL A 59 6.95 5.10 -6.54
N TYR A 60 6.93 3.82 -6.20
CA TYR A 60 6.54 3.38 -4.86
C TYR A 60 7.59 2.44 -4.28
N PHE A 61 8.14 2.79 -3.14
CA PHE A 61 9.00 1.94 -2.33
C PHE A 61 8.16 1.29 -1.24
N GLY A 62 7.93 -0.03 -1.35
CA GLY A 62 7.08 -0.77 -0.42
C GLY A 62 7.64 -2.13 -0.04
N GLY A 63 6.85 -2.89 0.72
CA GLY A 63 7.14 -4.28 1.06
C GLY A 63 7.40 -4.53 2.54
N GLY A 64 8.64 -4.75 2.93
CA GLY A 64 9.02 -4.93 4.34
C GLY A 64 9.13 -3.59 5.07
N THR A 65 10.28 -2.93 4.95
CA THR A 65 10.54 -1.63 5.57
C THR A 65 11.46 -0.78 4.67
N PRO A 66 10.89 -0.09 3.67
CA PRO A 66 11.66 0.72 2.72
C PRO A 66 12.49 1.83 3.36
N SER A 67 12.09 2.34 4.53
CA SER A 67 12.86 3.31 5.31
C SER A 67 14.16 2.76 5.92
N LEU A 68 14.52 1.51 5.65
CA LEU A 68 15.87 0.97 5.88
C LEU A 68 16.85 1.30 4.75
N LEU A 69 16.38 1.78 3.59
CA LEU A 69 17.24 2.32 2.54
C LEU A 69 17.93 3.58 3.04
N THR A 70 19.18 3.77 2.66
CA THR A 70 19.84 5.06 2.86
C THR A 70 19.34 6.08 1.82
N PRO A 71 19.40 7.39 2.10
CA PRO A 71 19.07 8.43 1.10
C PRO A 71 19.83 8.26 -0.22
N ALA A 72 21.10 7.89 -0.19
CA ALA A 72 21.92 7.66 -1.38
C ALA A 72 21.43 6.45 -2.19
N GLN A 73 20.93 5.39 -1.54
CA GLN A 73 20.32 4.25 -2.23
C GLN A 73 19.01 4.64 -2.91
N VAL A 74 18.18 5.44 -2.24
CA VAL A 74 16.92 5.98 -2.83
C VAL A 74 17.23 6.88 -4.02
N GLU A 75 18.22 7.77 -3.90
CA GLU A 75 18.67 8.63 -5.00
C GLU A 75 19.12 7.83 -6.22
N ARG A 76 19.93 6.77 -6.03
CA ARG A 76 20.37 5.88 -7.10
C ARG A 76 19.19 5.21 -7.82
N LEU A 77 18.21 4.69 -7.07
CA LEU A 77 17.02 4.05 -7.62
C LEU A 77 16.14 5.04 -8.38
N LEU A 78 15.94 6.26 -7.84
CA LEU A 78 15.15 7.30 -8.50
C LEU A 78 15.85 7.86 -9.74
N ALA A 79 17.17 8.00 -9.73
CA ALA A 79 17.93 8.40 -10.92
C ALA A 79 17.78 7.38 -12.06
N ALA A 80 17.78 6.09 -11.75
CA ALA A 80 17.57 5.03 -12.75
C ALA A 80 16.11 4.94 -13.21
N ALA A 81 15.15 5.14 -12.31
CA ALA A 81 13.71 5.16 -12.61
C ALA A 81 13.31 6.35 -13.48
N ALA A 82 14.04 7.48 -13.39
CA ALA A 82 13.80 8.71 -14.13
C ALA A 82 12.30 9.10 -14.20
N PRO A 83 11.61 9.27 -13.06
CA PRO A 83 10.19 9.58 -13.06
C PRO A 83 9.91 10.91 -13.76
N ARG A 84 8.72 11.03 -14.37
CA ARG A 84 8.34 12.29 -15.02
C ARG A 84 8.18 13.42 -14.01
N SER A 85 8.27 14.65 -14.48
CA SER A 85 8.00 15.84 -13.65
C SER A 85 6.59 15.74 -13.04
N GLY A 86 6.47 15.97 -11.73
CA GLY A 86 5.21 15.85 -10.99
C GLY A 86 4.78 14.41 -10.69
N ALA A 87 5.65 13.42 -10.85
CA ALA A 87 5.40 12.06 -10.41
C ALA A 87 5.16 11.99 -8.89
N GLU A 88 4.27 11.11 -8.46
CA GLU A 88 4.16 10.74 -7.04
C GLU A 88 5.28 9.76 -6.71
N VAL A 89 6.12 10.12 -5.74
CA VAL A 89 7.19 9.24 -5.23
C VAL A 89 6.92 8.94 -3.77
N THR A 90 6.41 7.74 -3.51
CA THR A 90 6.03 7.27 -2.17
C THR A 90 7.11 6.38 -1.57
N LEU A 91 7.37 6.56 -0.28
CA LEU A 91 8.19 5.65 0.53
C LEU A 91 7.45 5.27 1.81
N GLU A 92 7.31 3.95 2.04
CA GLU A 92 6.78 3.44 3.30
C GLU A 92 7.83 3.55 4.41
N ALA A 93 7.39 4.00 5.57
CA ALA A 93 8.27 4.23 6.71
C ALA A 93 7.69 3.68 8.01
N ASN A 94 8.54 3.07 8.80
CA ASN A 94 8.20 2.73 10.18
C ASN A 94 8.76 3.80 11.14
N PRO A 95 8.01 4.17 12.19
CA PRO A 95 8.44 5.21 13.13
C PRO A 95 9.80 4.99 13.77
N GLU A 96 10.19 3.73 14.01
CA GLU A 96 11.46 3.35 14.63
C GLU A 96 12.66 3.39 13.68
N THR A 97 12.44 3.55 12.37
CA THR A 97 13.51 3.46 11.35
C THR A 97 13.85 4.80 10.71
N VAL A 98 13.18 5.87 11.08
CA VAL A 98 13.40 7.19 10.49
C VAL A 98 14.11 8.15 11.45
N THR A 99 14.98 8.97 10.89
CA THR A 99 15.63 10.09 11.58
C THR A 99 15.43 11.38 10.79
N PRO A 100 15.62 12.57 11.43
CA PRO A 100 15.53 13.84 10.71
C PRO A 100 16.47 13.92 9.51
N GLU A 101 17.68 13.36 9.60
CA GLU A 101 18.68 13.32 8.54
C GLU A 101 18.21 12.47 7.36
N GLN A 102 17.72 11.26 7.64
CA GLN A 102 17.19 10.37 6.60
C GLN A 102 16.00 11.00 5.87
N LEU A 103 15.05 11.58 6.61
CA LEU A 103 13.86 12.21 6.02
C LEU A 103 14.23 13.40 5.13
N ARG A 104 15.16 14.27 5.56
CA ARG A 104 15.69 15.33 4.70
C ARG A 104 16.38 14.77 3.45
N GLY A 105 17.15 13.70 3.62
CA GLY A 105 17.81 13.03 2.50
C GLY A 105 16.82 12.39 1.51
N TYR A 106 15.77 11.72 1.98
CA TYR A 106 14.72 11.19 1.09
C TYR A 106 14.00 12.31 0.34
N ARG A 107 13.70 13.42 1.04
CA ARG A 107 13.08 14.58 0.40
C ARG A 107 13.96 15.17 -0.68
N ALA A 108 15.27 15.29 -0.42
CA ALA A 108 16.26 15.77 -1.39
C ALA A 108 16.44 14.82 -2.59
N ALA A 109 16.38 13.49 -2.34
CA ALA A 109 16.42 12.48 -3.39
C ALA A 109 15.19 12.48 -4.31
N GLY A 110 14.08 13.14 -3.92
CA GLY A 110 12.87 13.26 -4.74
C GLY A 110 11.64 12.56 -4.20
N VAL A 111 11.71 11.90 -3.02
CA VAL A 111 10.52 11.38 -2.35
C VAL A 111 9.62 12.55 -1.97
N ASN A 112 8.33 12.47 -2.33
CA ASN A 112 7.38 13.56 -2.06
C ASN A 112 6.13 13.12 -1.28
N ARG A 113 5.98 11.81 -1.02
CA ARG A 113 4.93 11.22 -0.18
C ARG A 113 5.53 10.20 0.78
N LEU A 114 5.11 10.21 2.05
CA LEU A 114 5.47 9.18 3.04
C LEU A 114 4.22 8.47 3.53
N SER A 115 4.27 7.13 3.67
CA SER A 115 3.27 6.33 4.38
C SER A 115 3.90 5.82 5.68
N ILE A 116 3.34 6.25 6.82
CA ILE A 116 3.89 5.97 8.14
C ILE A 116 3.03 4.90 8.84
N GLY A 117 3.63 3.75 9.12
CA GLY A 117 2.96 2.62 9.76
C GLY A 117 2.71 2.85 11.25
N VAL A 118 1.67 3.59 11.60
CA VAL A 118 1.27 3.89 12.99
C VAL A 118 0.63 2.69 13.66
N GLN A 119 -0.35 2.09 13.02
CA GLN A 119 -1.19 0.96 13.41
C GLN A 119 -2.11 1.24 14.62
N SER A 120 -1.60 1.78 15.72
CA SER A 120 -2.36 2.13 16.92
C SER A 120 -1.64 3.22 17.73
N ALA A 121 -2.40 4.08 18.40
CA ALA A 121 -1.88 5.01 19.40
C ALA A 121 -1.70 4.38 20.78
N ARG A 122 -1.98 3.09 20.96
CA ARG A 122 -1.81 2.38 22.24
C ARG A 122 -0.61 1.46 22.20
N ASP A 123 0.36 1.71 23.09
CA ASP A 123 1.59 0.89 23.19
C ASP A 123 1.30 -0.57 23.55
N THR A 124 0.18 -0.87 24.23
CA THR A 124 -0.26 -2.24 24.49
C THR A 124 -0.61 -2.97 23.21
N GLN A 125 -1.34 -2.33 22.31
CA GLN A 125 -1.68 -2.88 21.00
C GLN A 125 -0.45 -3.03 20.11
N LEU A 126 0.44 -2.05 20.11
CA LEU A 126 1.68 -2.11 19.35
C LEU A 126 2.54 -3.33 19.79
N ARG A 127 2.64 -3.59 21.10
CA ARG A 127 3.30 -4.80 21.62
C ARG A 127 2.60 -6.09 21.21
N THR A 128 1.27 -6.12 21.23
CA THR A 128 0.48 -7.27 20.76
C THR A 128 0.75 -7.56 19.28
N LEU A 129 0.80 -6.53 18.44
CA LEU A 129 1.13 -6.62 17.02
C LEU A 129 2.59 -6.99 16.75
N GLY A 130 3.48 -6.91 17.76
CA GLY A 130 4.93 -7.09 17.59
C GLY A 130 5.62 -5.90 16.93
N ARG A 131 5.02 -4.69 17.06
CA ARG A 131 5.63 -3.44 16.60
C ARG A 131 6.67 -2.96 17.59
N PRO A 132 7.88 -2.59 17.17
CA PRO A 132 8.94 -2.14 18.09
C PRO A 132 8.81 -0.67 18.50
N HIS A 133 8.02 0.14 17.78
CA HIS A 133 7.81 1.55 18.11
C HIS A 133 6.71 1.77 19.15
N THR A 134 6.67 2.96 19.69
CA THR A 134 5.64 3.48 20.60
C THR A 134 4.79 4.55 19.90
N ALA A 135 3.60 4.85 20.45
CA ALA A 135 2.75 5.94 19.97
C ALA A 135 3.50 7.29 19.94
N ARG A 136 4.36 7.55 20.94
CA ARG A 136 5.21 8.74 20.97
C ARG A 136 6.19 8.80 19.81
N GLN A 137 6.79 7.67 19.42
CA GLN A 137 7.67 7.61 18.24
C GLN A 137 6.89 7.81 16.94
N ALA A 138 5.66 7.31 16.84
CA ALA A 138 4.79 7.55 15.70
C ALA A 138 4.47 9.06 15.56
N ALA A 139 4.09 9.74 16.65
CA ALA A 139 3.88 11.18 16.64
C ALA A 139 5.15 11.96 16.25
N ALA A 140 6.31 11.57 16.79
CA ALA A 140 7.59 12.18 16.46
C ALA A 140 7.97 11.98 14.97
N ALA A 141 7.64 10.82 14.38
CA ALA A 141 7.92 10.56 12.97
C ALA A 141 7.16 11.53 12.04
N PHE A 142 5.89 11.84 12.33
CA PHE A 142 5.13 12.86 11.60
C PHE A 142 5.76 14.25 11.75
N GLU A 143 6.14 14.63 12.97
CA GLU A 143 6.77 15.92 13.20
C GLU A 143 8.08 16.05 12.43
N MET A 144 8.95 15.03 12.50
CA MET A 144 10.21 15.00 11.75
C MET A 144 9.95 15.06 10.22
N ALA A 145 8.91 14.37 9.73
CA ALA A 145 8.56 14.39 8.31
C ALA A 145 8.11 15.80 7.86
N ARG A 146 7.28 16.49 8.64
CA ARG A 146 6.90 17.89 8.35
C ARG A 146 8.11 18.83 8.35
N GLN A 147 8.99 18.71 9.36
CA GLN A 147 10.22 19.49 9.45
C GLN A 147 11.18 19.23 8.27
N ALA A 148 11.16 18.02 7.71
CA ALA A 148 11.89 17.67 6.49
C ALA A 148 11.22 18.20 5.20
N GLY A 149 10.04 18.84 5.29
CA GLY A 149 9.33 19.45 4.16
C GLY A 149 8.37 18.50 3.41
N PHE A 150 7.93 17.40 4.04
CA PHE A 150 6.88 16.56 3.48
C PHE A 150 5.50 17.18 3.74
N ALA A 151 4.78 17.48 2.65
CA ALA A 151 3.39 17.97 2.69
C ALA A 151 2.37 16.85 2.41
N ASN A 152 2.78 15.73 1.82
CA ASN A 152 1.92 14.58 1.53
C ASN A 152 2.29 13.42 2.48
N LEU A 153 1.47 13.25 3.54
CA LEU A 153 1.69 12.28 4.60
C LEU A 153 0.48 11.35 4.71
N SER A 154 0.75 10.06 4.78
CA SER A 154 -0.22 9.01 5.08
C SER A 154 0.07 8.39 6.44
N GLY A 155 -0.97 8.07 7.20
CA GLY A 155 -0.90 7.24 8.40
C GLY A 155 -1.65 5.94 8.22
N ASP A 156 -1.03 4.81 8.53
CA ASP A 156 -1.69 3.51 8.43
C ASP A 156 -2.26 3.11 9.80
N ILE A 157 -3.54 2.71 9.83
CA ILE A 157 -4.28 2.27 11.02
C ILE A 157 -4.68 0.81 10.85
N MET A 158 -4.57 0.04 11.92
CA MET A 158 -5.12 -1.31 11.96
C MET A 158 -6.36 -1.33 12.86
N LEU A 159 -7.48 -1.82 12.28
CA LEU A 159 -8.77 -1.93 12.91
C LEU A 159 -9.02 -3.35 13.43
N ALA A 160 -10.01 -3.52 14.31
CA ALA A 160 -10.45 -4.83 14.79
C ALA A 160 -9.32 -5.64 15.45
N LEU A 161 -8.49 -4.96 16.24
CA LEU A 161 -7.41 -5.58 17.02
C LEU A 161 -7.98 -6.41 18.19
N PRO A 162 -7.19 -7.29 18.82
CA PRO A 162 -7.60 -7.99 20.03
C PRO A 162 -8.10 -7.02 21.11
N HIS A 163 -9.27 -7.28 21.69
CA HIS A 163 -9.93 -6.41 22.70
C HIS A 163 -10.10 -4.95 22.21
N TYR A 164 -10.34 -4.75 20.93
CA TYR A 164 -10.42 -3.43 20.30
C TYR A 164 -11.63 -2.64 20.80
N SER A 165 -11.49 -1.31 20.87
CA SER A 165 -12.58 -0.40 21.19
C SER A 165 -12.61 0.81 20.25
N ARG A 166 -13.79 1.45 20.13
CA ARG A 166 -13.92 2.68 19.34
C ARG A 166 -13.00 3.80 19.84
N ALA A 167 -12.81 3.90 21.16
CA ALA A 167 -11.91 4.88 21.73
C ALA A 167 -10.44 4.70 21.28
N GLU A 168 -10.00 3.47 21.02
CA GLU A 168 -8.64 3.23 20.46
C GLU A 168 -8.51 3.75 19.04
N PHE A 169 -9.58 3.62 18.25
CA PHE A 169 -9.59 4.22 16.92
C PHE A 169 -9.52 5.75 17.02
N ASP A 170 -10.35 6.36 17.87
CA ASP A 170 -10.39 7.82 18.03
C ASP A 170 -9.04 8.39 18.48
N GLU A 171 -8.37 7.72 19.44
CA GLU A 171 -7.00 8.08 19.88
C GLU A 171 -6.00 8.00 18.73
N THR A 172 -6.08 6.95 17.90
CA THR A 172 -5.17 6.75 16.77
C THR A 172 -5.43 7.78 15.67
N LEU A 173 -6.70 8.05 15.36
CA LEU A 173 -7.08 9.09 14.42
C LEU A 173 -6.60 10.47 14.88
N ALA A 174 -6.78 10.80 16.15
CA ALA A 174 -6.33 12.06 16.74
C ALA A 174 -4.80 12.23 16.62
N LEU A 175 -4.02 11.17 16.87
CA LEU A 175 -2.57 11.20 16.71
C LEU A 175 -2.18 11.51 15.25
N ILE A 176 -2.80 10.83 14.30
CA ILE A 176 -2.51 11.00 12.87
C ILE A 176 -2.91 12.39 12.36
N GLN A 177 -4.07 12.90 12.82
CA GLN A 177 -4.52 14.25 12.50
C GLN A 177 -3.58 15.32 13.05
N ALA A 178 -3.16 15.19 14.32
CA ALA A 178 -2.17 16.07 14.94
C ALA A 178 -0.83 16.03 14.19
N GLY A 179 -0.48 14.86 13.62
CA GLY A 179 0.66 14.67 12.74
C GLY A 179 0.56 15.41 11.40
N GLY A 180 -0.62 15.91 11.01
CA GLY A 180 -0.83 16.62 9.77
C GLY A 180 -0.96 15.71 8.54
N ALA A 181 -1.32 14.45 8.73
CA ALA A 181 -1.58 13.55 7.62
C ALA A 181 -2.81 13.98 6.82
N ASN A 182 -2.72 13.85 5.51
CA ASN A 182 -3.80 14.14 4.57
C ASN A 182 -4.32 12.89 3.85
N HIS A 183 -3.78 11.73 4.21
CA HIS A 183 -4.22 10.42 3.76
C HIS A 183 -4.18 9.44 4.94
N ILE A 184 -5.10 8.49 4.97
CA ILE A 184 -5.16 7.42 5.97
C ILE A 184 -5.45 6.10 5.24
N SER A 185 -4.65 5.07 5.54
CA SER A 185 -4.96 3.69 5.18
C SER A 185 -5.48 2.97 6.43
N ALA A 186 -6.71 2.46 6.39
CA ALA A 186 -7.35 1.77 7.50
C ALA A 186 -7.67 0.32 7.12
N TYR A 187 -6.96 -0.63 7.75
CA TYR A 187 -7.06 -2.05 7.43
C TYR A 187 -7.68 -2.83 8.59
N LEU A 188 -8.69 -3.65 8.30
CA LEU A 188 -9.10 -4.69 9.25
C LEU A 188 -7.96 -5.69 9.45
N LEU A 189 -7.69 -6.05 10.70
CA LEU A 189 -6.74 -7.12 11.01
C LEU A 189 -7.24 -8.43 10.40
N LYS A 190 -6.49 -8.96 9.43
CA LYS A 190 -6.70 -10.27 8.86
C LYS A 190 -5.68 -11.25 9.43
N ILE A 191 -6.14 -12.42 9.83
CA ILE A 191 -5.27 -13.48 10.34
C ILE A 191 -4.82 -14.34 9.16
N GLU A 192 -3.63 -14.08 8.66
CA GLU A 192 -3.05 -14.83 7.55
C GLU A 192 -2.34 -16.10 8.04
N PRO A 193 -2.58 -17.26 7.41
CA PRO A 193 -2.01 -18.54 7.86
C PRO A 193 -0.50 -18.57 7.99
N GLY A 194 0.23 -17.83 7.12
CA GLY A 194 1.69 -17.71 7.11
C GLY A 194 2.25 -16.85 8.23
N SER A 195 1.42 -16.04 8.88
CA SER A 195 1.83 -15.12 9.95
C SER A 195 2.03 -15.81 11.30
N ALA A 196 2.62 -15.11 12.28
CA ALA A 196 2.70 -15.62 13.65
C ALA A 196 1.29 -15.72 14.28
N PHE A 197 0.39 -14.78 13.99
CA PHE A 197 -0.99 -14.85 14.43
C PHE A 197 -1.77 -16.00 13.77
N GLY A 198 -1.46 -16.38 12.53
CA GLY A 198 -2.06 -17.55 11.88
C GLY A 198 -1.69 -18.85 12.59
N ARG A 199 -0.45 -18.96 13.07
CA ARG A 199 0.01 -20.13 13.84
C ARG A 199 -0.51 -20.13 15.27
N ARG A 200 -0.69 -18.97 15.89
CA ARG A 200 -1.19 -18.78 17.25
C ARG A 200 -2.03 -17.50 17.32
N PRO A 201 -3.33 -17.58 17.01
CA PRO A 201 -4.21 -16.43 17.07
C PRO A 201 -4.22 -15.81 18.48
N PRO A 202 -4.23 -14.47 18.58
CA PRO A 202 -4.38 -13.80 19.88
C PRO A 202 -5.81 -13.99 20.40
N GLU A 203 -5.96 -13.96 21.72
CA GLU A 203 -7.26 -13.94 22.38
C GLU A 203 -7.93 -12.56 22.20
N GLY A 204 -9.27 -12.54 22.26
CA GLY A 204 -10.06 -11.30 22.22
C GLY A 204 -10.17 -10.66 20.83
N LEU A 205 -9.99 -11.46 19.78
CA LEU A 205 -10.33 -11.01 18.42
C LEU A 205 -11.85 -10.80 18.32
N PRO A 206 -12.31 -9.70 17.68
CA PRO A 206 -13.72 -9.51 17.41
C PRO A 206 -14.23 -10.56 16.42
N ASP A 207 -15.50 -10.88 16.48
CA ASP A 207 -16.17 -11.65 15.43
C ASP A 207 -16.37 -10.81 14.16
N ALA A 208 -16.98 -11.40 13.13
CA ALA A 208 -17.14 -10.75 11.83
C ALA A 208 -18.06 -9.52 11.91
N ASP A 209 -19.13 -9.59 12.70
CA ASP A 209 -20.10 -8.49 12.84
C ASP A 209 -19.51 -7.33 13.67
N GLU A 210 -18.79 -7.66 14.73
CA GLU A 210 -18.04 -6.68 15.52
C GLU A 210 -16.96 -5.99 14.66
N ALA A 211 -16.20 -6.77 13.87
CA ALA A 211 -15.18 -6.23 12.97
C ALA A 211 -15.79 -5.31 11.89
N ALA A 212 -16.92 -5.70 11.31
CA ALA A 212 -17.69 -4.85 10.41
C ALA A 212 -18.17 -3.56 11.10
N GLY A 213 -18.66 -3.67 12.35
CA GLY A 213 -19.04 -2.52 13.17
C GLY A 213 -17.90 -1.54 13.42
N PHE A 214 -16.69 -2.02 13.68
CA PHE A 214 -15.49 -1.16 13.78
C PHE A 214 -15.13 -0.49 12.47
N TYR A 215 -15.22 -1.20 11.35
CA TYR A 215 -14.96 -0.63 10.03
C TYR A 215 -15.96 0.48 9.69
N LEU A 216 -17.26 0.25 9.87
CA LEU A 216 -18.29 1.26 9.60
C LEU A 216 -18.12 2.49 10.50
N TYR A 217 -17.81 2.28 11.77
CA TYR A 217 -17.46 3.37 12.68
C TYR A 217 -16.26 4.18 12.17
N ALA A 218 -15.20 3.51 11.73
CA ALA A 218 -14.02 4.18 11.17
C ALA A 218 -14.38 5.01 9.94
N VAL A 219 -15.19 4.48 9.02
CA VAL A 219 -15.68 5.22 7.83
C VAL A 219 -16.40 6.52 8.24
N GLU A 220 -17.31 6.45 9.21
CA GLU A 220 -18.05 7.60 9.69
C GLU A 220 -17.13 8.66 10.33
N GLN A 221 -16.22 8.24 11.21
CA GLN A 221 -15.31 9.16 11.90
C GLN A 221 -14.30 9.80 10.93
N LEU A 222 -13.77 9.03 9.97
CA LEU A 222 -12.87 9.54 8.94
C LEU A 222 -13.57 10.56 8.05
N ALA A 223 -14.81 10.30 7.63
CA ALA A 223 -15.61 11.25 6.87
C ALA A 223 -15.88 12.54 7.67
N ALA A 224 -16.26 12.43 8.93
CA ALA A 224 -16.46 13.57 9.84
C ALA A 224 -15.17 14.39 10.04
N ALA A 225 -14.01 13.73 9.97
CA ALA A 225 -12.70 14.35 10.05
C ALA A 225 -12.20 14.97 8.72
N GLY A 226 -13.01 14.88 7.64
CA GLY A 226 -12.70 15.43 6.32
C GLY A 226 -11.81 14.57 5.44
N TYR A 227 -11.75 13.25 5.72
CA TYR A 227 -11.12 12.26 4.85
C TYR A 227 -12.21 11.50 4.09
N HIS A 228 -12.20 11.61 2.77
CA HIS A 228 -13.18 10.93 1.91
C HIS A 228 -12.65 9.55 1.54
N GLN A 229 -13.49 8.54 1.70
CA GLN A 229 -13.17 7.19 1.23
C GLN A 229 -13.15 7.18 -0.29
N TYR A 230 -12.04 6.77 -0.91
CA TYR A 230 -11.95 6.62 -2.36
C TYR A 230 -11.76 5.15 -2.79
N GLU A 231 -11.36 4.28 -1.86
CA GLU A 231 -11.38 2.83 -2.00
C GLU A 231 -11.57 2.17 -0.61
N ILE A 232 -11.80 0.87 -0.57
CA ILE A 232 -12.20 0.13 0.65
C ILE A 232 -11.32 0.47 1.87
N SER A 233 -10.00 0.56 1.71
CA SER A 233 -9.05 0.74 2.81
C SER A 233 -8.41 2.12 2.87
N SER A 234 -8.70 3.02 1.91
CA SER A 234 -7.98 4.28 1.80
C SER A 234 -8.90 5.49 1.80
N PHE A 235 -8.51 6.46 2.61
CA PHE A 235 -9.24 7.69 2.89
C PHE A 235 -8.30 8.88 2.71
N ALA A 236 -8.74 9.94 2.03
CA ALA A 236 -7.90 11.08 1.76
C ALA A 236 -8.66 12.41 1.87
N ARG A 237 -7.95 13.47 2.18
CA ARG A 237 -8.42 14.82 1.88
C ARG A 237 -8.42 15.03 0.37
N PRO A 238 -9.32 15.85 -0.20
CA PRO A 238 -9.38 16.08 -1.64
C PRO A 238 -8.01 16.43 -2.24
N GLY A 239 -7.60 15.69 -3.29
CA GLY A 239 -6.34 15.86 -3.99
C GLY A 239 -5.13 15.14 -3.37
N PHE A 240 -5.34 14.32 -2.32
CA PHE A 240 -4.29 13.52 -1.68
C PHE A 240 -4.53 12.01 -1.80
N GLU A 241 -5.42 11.59 -2.69
CA GLU A 241 -5.62 10.18 -3.01
C GLU A 241 -4.31 9.56 -3.54
N GLY A 242 -3.97 8.37 -3.07
CA GLY A 242 -2.76 7.66 -3.48
C GLY A 242 -2.82 7.29 -4.97
N ARG A 243 -1.98 7.93 -5.78
CA ARG A 243 -2.00 7.76 -7.25
C ARG A 243 -1.47 6.40 -7.66
N HIS A 244 -0.48 5.87 -6.94
CA HIS A 244 0.14 4.59 -7.28
C HIS A 244 -0.85 3.43 -7.18
N ASN A 245 -1.56 3.31 -6.04
CA ASN A 245 -2.53 2.23 -5.84
C ASN A 245 -3.71 2.31 -6.81
N ARG A 246 -4.10 3.51 -7.23
CA ARG A 246 -5.15 3.69 -8.25
C ARG A 246 -4.77 3.05 -9.58
N ILE A 247 -3.49 3.07 -9.98
CA ILE A 247 -3.04 2.38 -11.19
C ILE A 247 -3.39 0.89 -11.12
N TYR A 248 -3.22 0.26 -9.95
CA TYR A 248 -3.61 -1.14 -9.75
C TYR A 248 -5.12 -1.34 -9.89
N TRP A 249 -5.89 -0.49 -9.21
CA TRP A 249 -7.35 -0.61 -9.21
C TRP A 249 -7.96 -0.33 -10.58
N ASP A 250 -7.35 0.53 -11.37
CA ASP A 250 -7.76 0.85 -12.75
C ASP A 250 -7.24 -0.17 -13.79
N CYS A 251 -6.59 -1.27 -13.35
CA CYS A 251 -5.93 -2.23 -14.23
C CYS A 251 -4.96 -1.54 -15.21
N GLY A 252 -4.24 -0.53 -14.74
CA GLY A 252 -3.22 0.19 -15.48
C GLY A 252 -1.89 -0.57 -15.52
N ASP A 253 -0.95 -0.05 -16.32
CA ASP A 253 0.37 -0.64 -16.42
C ASP A 253 1.23 -0.28 -15.20
N TYR A 254 1.86 -1.28 -14.63
CA TYR A 254 2.86 -1.11 -13.59
C TYR A 254 3.94 -2.19 -13.66
N LEU A 255 5.16 -1.82 -13.26
CA LEU A 255 6.29 -2.72 -13.15
C LEU A 255 6.72 -2.83 -11.68
N GLY A 256 6.70 -4.03 -11.13
CA GLY A 256 7.24 -4.36 -9.82
C GLY A 256 8.63 -4.98 -9.97
N ILE A 257 9.60 -4.41 -9.26
CA ILE A 257 10.98 -4.89 -9.23
C ILE A 257 11.34 -5.37 -7.82
N GLY A 258 11.86 -6.58 -7.73
CA GLY A 258 12.28 -7.22 -6.48
C GLY A 258 11.53 -8.53 -6.21
N PRO A 259 12.04 -9.39 -5.29
CA PRO A 259 11.41 -10.66 -4.93
C PRO A 259 9.98 -10.48 -4.45
N ALA A 260 9.06 -11.33 -4.90
CA ALA A 260 7.62 -11.27 -4.67
C ALA A 260 6.91 -10.03 -5.25
N ALA A 261 7.57 -9.16 -6.01
CA ALA A 261 6.91 -8.06 -6.69
C ALA A 261 6.12 -8.55 -7.89
N HIS A 262 4.86 -8.11 -7.99
CA HIS A 262 3.98 -8.35 -9.14
C HIS A 262 4.03 -7.18 -10.11
N SER A 263 3.71 -7.46 -11.37
CA SER A 263 3.67 -6.52 -12.47
C SER A 263 2.47 -6.77 -13.36
N CYS A 264 2.01 -5.72 -14.04
CA CYS A 264 1.07 -5.80 -15.17
C CYS A 264 1.53 -4.84 -16.25
N LEU A 265 1.97 -5.34 -17.40
CA LEU A 265 2.37 -4.54 -18.55
C LEU A 265 1.60 -5.00 -19.78
N ALA A 266 0.97 -4.06 -20.47
CA ALA A 266 0.12 -4.34 -21.64
C ALA A 266 -0.89 -5.47 -21.36
N GLY A 267 -1.49 -5.49 -20.17
CA GLY A 267 -2.47 -6.48 -19.75
C GLY A 267 -1.90 -7.86 -19.40
N LYS A 268 -0.58 -8.05 -19.40
CA LYS A 268 0.07 -9.30 -19.00
C LYS A 268 0.59 -9.19 -17.59
N ARG A 269 0.19 -10.11 -16.71
CA ARG A 269 0.67 -10.19 -15.33
C ARG A 269 1.85 -11.15 -15.23
N PHE A 270 2.81 -10.76 -14.40
CA PHE A 270 3.95 -11.58 -14.02
C PHE A 270 4.50 -11.14 -12.66
N TYR A 271 5.32 -11.95 -12.05
CA TYR A 271 5.91 -11.65 -10.74
C TYR A 271 7.33 -12.20 -10.63
N TYR A 272 8.14 -11.61 -9.76
CA TYR A 272 9.40 -12.20 -9.34
C TYR A 272 9.14 -13.25 -8.24
N PRO A 273 9.73 -14.46 -8.32
CA PRO A 273 9.70 -15.42 -7.22
C PRO A 273 10.21 -14.83 -5.91
N ALA A 274 9.67 -15.30 -4.79
CA ALA A 274 10.00 -14.85 -3.44
C ALA A 274 11.36 -15.44 -2.97
N ASP A 275 12.44 -15.11 -3.67
CA ASP A 275 13.80 -15.56 -3.41
C ASP A 275 14.79 -14.40 -3.55
N THR A 276 15.13 -13.78 -2.42
CA THR A 276 16.07 -12.66 -2.38
C THR A 276 17.50 -13.07 -2.77
N ALA A 277 17.93 -14.29 -2.44
CA ALA A 277 19.28 -14.76 -2.78
C ALA A 277 19.44 -14.94 -4.29
N ALA A 278 18.48 -15.61 -4.93
CA ALA A 278 18.45 -15.77 -6.38
C ALA A 278 18.32 -14.42 -7.11
N PHE A 279 17.57 -13.47 -6.52
CA PHE A 279 17.43 -12.13 -7.09
C PHE A 279 18.76 -11.35 -7.07
N ILE A 280 19.47 -11.35 -5.93
CA ILE A 280 20.77 -10.66 -5.79
C ILE A 280 21.82 -11.19 -6.76
N VAL A 281 21.90 -12.52 -6.93
CA VAL A 281 22.88 -13.12 -7.85
C VAL A 281 22.42 -13.10 -9.32
N GLY A 282 21.27 -12.50 -9.62
CA GLY A 282 20.77 -12.33 -10.99
C GLY A 282 20.25 -13.60 -11.66
N THR A 283 19.92 -14.64 -10.90
CA THR A 283 19.34 -15.89 -11.42
C THR A 283 17.81 -15.92 -11.38
N SER A 284 17.18 -15.07 -10.57
CA SER A 284 15.72 -14.93 -10.55
C SER A 284 15.21 -14.35 -11.87
N ARG A 285 14.13 -14.92 -12.40
CA ARG A 285 13.46 -14.44 -13.61
C ARG A 285 11.98 -14.24 -13.31
N PRO A 286 11.34 -13.22 -13.92
CA PRO A 286 9.89 -13.06 -13.81
C PRO A 286 9.17 -14.30 -14.32
N ALA A 287 8.16 -14.73 -13.57
CA ALA A 287 7.26 -15.83 -13.91
C ALA A 287 5.90 -15.28 -14.34
N PRO A 288 5.23 -15.84 -15.36
CA PRO A 288 3.92 -15.40 -15.79
C PRO A 288 2.86 -15.63 -14.69
N ASP A 289 1.89 -14.72 -14.61
CA ASP A 289 0.77 -14.75 -13.65
C ASP A 289 -0.59 -14.52 -14.35
N GLY A 290 -0.69 -14.86 -15.63
CA GLY A 290 -1.89 -14.73 -16.43
C GLY A 290 -2.12 -13.33 -17.03
N ASP A 291 -3.34 -13.07 -17.40
CA ASP A 291 -3.76 -11.81 -18.05
C ASP A 291 -4.62 -10.98 -17.08
N CYS A 292 -4.53 -9.66 -17.17
CA CYS A 292 -5.44 -8.73 -16.51
C CYS A 292 -6.69 -8.56 -17.40
N GLY A 293 -7.73 -9.31 -17.10
CA GLY A 293 -8.94 -9.37 -17.90
C GLY A 293 -10.13 -8.56 -17.34
N ALA A 294 -11.31 -8.85 -17.87
CA ALA A 294 -12.55 -8.22 -17.42
C ALA A 294 -12.91 -8.59 -15.98
N GLU A 295 -12.60 -9.82 -15.54
CA GLU A 295 -12.87 -10.25 -14.17
C GLU A 295 -12.01 -9.49 -13.16
N ASP A 296 -10.70 -9.32 -13.44
CA ASP A 296 -9.82 -8.48 -12.62
C ASP A 296 -10.36 -7.04 -12.54
N TYR A 297 -10.74 -6.47 -13.67
CA TYR A 297 -11.32 -5.13 -13.72
C TYR A 297 -12.60 -5.02 -12.89
N LEU A 298 -13.51 -5.99 -12.98
CA LEU A 298 -14.72 -6.04 -12.16
C LEU A 298 -14.38 -6.03 -10.65
N ILE A 299 -13.51 -6.94 -10.20
CA ILE A 299 -13.14 -7.07 -8.79
C ILE A 299 -12.45 -5.80 -8.28
N LEU A 300 -11.52 -5.23 -9.07
CA LEU A 300 -10.73 -4.08 -8.66
C LEU A 300 -11.56 -2.78 -8.65
N GLN A 301 -12.49 -2.60 -9.61
CA GLN A 301 -13.35 -1.42 -9.65
C GLN A 301 -14.42 -1.41 -8.54
N LEU A 302 -14.88 -2.59 -8.11
CA LEU A 302 -15.79 -2.69 -6.94
C LEU A 302 -15.12 -2.31 -5.61
N ARG A 303 -13.80 -2.14 -5.58
CA ARG A 303 -13.10 -1.55 -4.43
C ARG A 303 -13.25 -0.03 -4.37
N LEU A 304 -13.44 0.63 -5.50
CA LEU A 304 -13.45 2.08 -5.63
C LEU A 304 -14.82 2.66 -5.31
N SER A 305 -14.85 3.82 -4.68
CA SER A 305 -16.09 4.59 -4.46
C SER A 305 -16.73 5.09 -5.77
N THR A 306 -15.95 5.16 -6.85
CA THR A 306 -16.43 5.50 -8.19
C THR A 306 -17.19 4.35 -8.85
N GLY A 307 -17.03 3.12 -8.35
CA GLY A 307 -17.73 1.95 -8.86
C GLY A 307 -17.24 1.46 -10.21
N LEU A 308 -18.01 0.55 -10.81
CA LEU A 308 -17.71 -0.16 -12.04
C LEU A 308 -18.29 0.55 -13.26
N ASP A 309 -17.44 0.88 -14.24
CA ASP A 309 -17.89 1.27 -15.59
C ASP A 309 -18.24 0.01 -16.41
N LEU A 310 -19.53 -0.19 -16.67
CA LEU A 310 -20.04 -1.34 -17.41
C LEU A 310 -19.64 -1.31 -18.89
N ALA A 311 -19.44 -0.13 -19.48
CA ALA A 311 -19.01 -0.02 -20.87
C ALA A 311 -17.55 -0.48 -21.00
N GLU A 312 -16.69 -0.04 -20.08
CA GLU A 312 -15.30 -0.48 -20.01
C GLU A 312 -15.19 -1.98 -19.70
N TYR A 313 -15.98 -2.49 -18.74
CA TYR A 313 -16.01 -3.92 -18.44
C TYR A 313 -16.32 -4.76 -19.69
N ARG A 314 -17.32 -4.35 -20.49
CA ARG A 314 -17.68 -5.03 -21.74
C ARG A 314 -16.60 -4.89 -22.80
N ARG A 315 -15.97 -3.72 -22.91
CA ARG A 315 -14.85 -3.49 -23.83
C ARG A 315 -13.65 -4.41 -23.54
N ARG A 316 -13.46 -4.76 -22.27
CA ARG A 316 -12.46 -5.75 -21.82
C ARG A 316 -12.89 -7.21 -22.03
N GLY A 317 -14.00 -7.47 -22.67
CA GLY A 317 -14.51 -8.81 -22.94
C GLY A 317 -15.40 -9.38 -21.83
N GLY A 318 -15.84 -8.57 -20.89
CA GLY A 318 -16.74 -8.98 -19.82
C GLY A 318 -18.09 -9.45 -20.36
N PRO A 319 -18.58 -10.65 -19.95
CA PRO A 319 -19.86 -11.18 -20.43
C PRO A 319 -21.04 -10.34 -19.90
N ALA A 320 -22.19 -10.47 -20.56
CA ALA A 320 -23.43 -9.93 -20.01
C ALA A 320 -23.77 -10.63 -18.68
N PHE A 321 -24.27 -9.87 -17.72
CA PHE A 321 -24.73 -10.43 -16.46
C PHE A 321 -25.87 -11.42 -16.69
N THR A 322 -25.76 -12.58 -16.05
CA THR A 322 -26.82 -13.60 -16.07
C THR A 322 -28.10 -13.08 -15.40
N PRO A 323 -29.27 -13.67 -15.67
CA PRO A 323 -30.52 -13.29 -14.98
C PRO A 323 -30.41 -13.34 -13.45
N HIS A 324 -29.65 -14.29 -12.89
CA HIS A 324 -29.41 -14.40 -11.46
C HIS A 324 -28.58 -13.19 -10.93
N GLN A 325 -27.50 -12.83 -11.64
CA GLN A 325 -26.69 -11.66 -11.27
C GLN A 325 -27.48 -10.35 -11.39
N GLN A 326 -28.32 -10.21 -12.42
CA GLN A 326 -29.20 -9.05 -12.59
C GLN A 326 -30.21 -8.93 -11.45
N ALA A 327 -30.83 -10.05 -11.03
CA ALA A 327 -31.73 -10.07 -9.89
C ALA A 327 -31.01 -9.72 -8.58
N PHE A 328 -29.79 -10.19 -8.38
CA PHE A 328 -28.97 -9.83 -7.23
C PHE A 328 -28.62 -8.34 -7.20
N LEU A 329 -28.21 -7.77 -8.34
CA LEU A 329 -27.92 -6.33 -8.45
C LEU A 329 -29.16 -5.50 -8.17
N ALA A 330 -30.34 -5.90 -8.68
CA ALA A 330 -31.59 -5.23 -8.39
C ALA A 330 -31.96 -5.29 -6.87
N HIS A 331 -31.71 -6.42 -6.22
CA HIS A 331 -31.87 -6.54 -4.77
C HIS A 331 -30.93 -5.59 -4.03
N CYS A 332 -29.64 -5.57 -4.38
CA CYS A 332 -28.66 -4.67 -3.77
C CYS A 332 -29.04 -3.19 -3.97
N GLN A 333 -29.58 -2.83 -5.14
CA GLN A 333 -30.06 -1.48 -5.41
C GLN A 333 -31.27 -1.12 -4.52
N GLN A 334 -32.24 -2.02 -4.38
CA GLN A 334 -33.41 -1.82 -3.51
C GLN A 334 -33.02 -1.71 -2.03
N ALA A 335 -31.99 -2.46 -1.60
CA ALA A 335 -31.46 -2.42 -0.25
C ALA A 335 -30.54 -1.20 0.01
N GLY A 336 -30.27 -0.39 -1.03
CA GLY A 336 -29.40 0.79 -0.90
C GLY A 336 -27.90 0.49 -0.85
N TYR A 337 -27.50 -0.73 -1.20
CA TYR A 337 -26.09 -1.14 -1.21
C TYR A 337 -25.34 -0.73 -2.48
N LEU A 338 -26.05 -0.37 -3.54
CA LEU A 338 -25.45 0.16 -4.78
C LEU A 338 -26.39 1.17 -5.44
N THR A 339 -25.80 2.05 -6.25
CA THR A 339 -26.51 2.98 -7.14
C THR A 339 -26.11 2.67 -8.57
N LEU A 340 -27.10 2.59 -9.47
CA LEU A 340 -26.91 2.57 -10.91
C LEU A 340 -27.06 3.99 -11.44
N THR A 341 -26.03 4.53 -12.08
CA THR A 341 -25.99 5.87 -12.68
C THR A 341 -25.96 5.80 -14.19
#